data_fd0d9e14232a71cd465b7d8c797c82aa
#
_entry.id   fd0d9e14232a71cd465b7d8c797c82aa
#
_cell.length_a   1.000
_cell.length_b   1.000
_cell.length_c   1.000
_cell.angle_alpha   90.00
_cell.angle_beta   90.00
_cell.angle_gamma   90.00
#
_symmetry.space_group_name_H-M   'P 1'
#
loop_
_entity.id
_entity.type
_entity.pdbx_description
1 polymer ?
#
loop_
_entity_poly.entity_id
_entity_poly.type
_entity_poly.pdbx_seq_one_letter_code
_entity_poly.pdbx_strand_id
1 'polypeptide(L)'
;DILVMHPEVIFLDEPAAALDPKHTRLVNQIVNQMTDNEITVVMSTHDVNYAYEWADEIVLFHEGSVLFQGIPTDVFRNHSALNKTNLDVPIVMELFERLCKKGILDRSLPYPRNMETLELYIENIQ
;
A
#
# COMPACT_ATOMS: atom_id res chain seq x y z
N ASP A 1 -1.47 -7.05 -26.73
CA ASP A 1 -2.24 -6.84 -25.52
C ASP A 1 -2.06 -8.03 -24.56
N ILE A 2 -1.58 -7.76 -23.37
CA ILE A 2 -1.30 -8.79 -22.36
C ILE A 2 -2.56 -9.59 -22.01
N LEU A 3 -3.72 -8.94 -21.90
CA LEU A 3 -4.96 -9.60 -21.51
C LEU A 3 -5.46 -10.62 -22.55
N VAL A 4 -5.10 -10.42 -23.82
CA VAL A 4 -5.45 -11.38 -24.88
C VAL A 4 -4.72 -12.71 -24.69
N MET A 5 -3.56 -12.69 -24.02
CA MET A 5 -2.76 -13.89 -23.75
C MET A 5 -3.28 -14.71 -22.58
N HIS A 6 -4.28 -14.23 -21.84
CA HIS A 6 -4.86 -14.88 -20.67
C HIS A 6 -3.81 -15.32 -19.63
N PRO A 7 -2.93 -14.41 -19.17
CA PRO A 7 -1.92 -14.78 -18.19
C PRO A 7 -2.54 -15.05 -16.82
N GLU A 8 -1.89 -15.89 -16.02
CA GLU A 8 -2.28 -16.12 -14.61
C GLU A 8 -1.61 -15.13 -13.67
N VAL A 9 -0.40 -14.70 -14.02
CA VAL A 9 0.41 -13.78 -13.21
C VAL A 9 1.00 -12.72 -14.13
N ILE A 10 0.94 -11.47 -13.70
CA ILE A 10 1.56 -10.33 -14.38
C ILE A 10 2.53 -9.66 -13.42
N PHE A 11 3.75 -9.37 -13.92
CA PHE A 11 4.76 -8.62 -13.18
C PHE A 11 4.88 -7.21 -13.73
N LEU A 12 4.79 -6.22 -12.85
CA LEU A 12 4.93 -4.81 -13.20
C LEU A 12 6.08 -4.20 -12.38
N ASP A 13 6.98 -3.47 -13.04
CA ASP A 13 8.11 -2.81 -12.39
C ASP A 13 7.85 -1.32 -12.30
N GLU A 14 7.68 -0.81 -11.08
CA GLU A 14 7.41 0.60 -10.80
C GLU A 14 6.34 1.20 -11.73
N PRO A 15 5.13 0.59 -11.81
CA PRO A 15 4.15 1.00 -12.83
C PRO A 15 3.62 2.42 -12.66
N ALA A 16 3.70 2.98 -11.45
CA ALA A 16 3.25 4.34 -11.15
C ALA A 16 4.39 5.35 -10.99
N ALA A 17 5.66 4.91 -11.25
CA ALA A 17 6.81 5.79 -11.10
C ALA A 17 6.77 6.94 -12.11
N ALA A 18 7.03 8.16 -11.62
CA ALA A 18 7.05 9.39 -12.43
C ALA A 18 5.72 9.73 -13.13
N LEU A 19 4.62 9.07 -12.75
CA LEU A 19 3.29 9.40 -13.28
C LEU A 19 2.63 10.47 -12.43
N ASP A 20 1.81 11.30 -13.07
CA ASP A 20 0.96 12.24 -12.35
C ASP A 20 -0.24 11.50 -11.71
N PRO A 21 -1.01 12.15 -10.82
CA PRO A 21 -2.13 11.48 -10.14
C PRO A 21 -3.18 10.90 -11.09
N LYS A 22 -3.42 11.55 -12.23
CA LYS A 22 -4.39 11.06 -13.21
C LYS A 22 -3.93 9.73 -13.82
N HIS A 23 -2.68 9.65 -14.23
CA HIS A 23 -2.12 8.42 -14.82
C HIS A 23 -2.00 7.31 -13.78
N THR A 24 -1.67 7.66 -12.54
CA THR A 24 -1.65 6.69 -11.45
C THR A 24 -3.02 6.05 -11.24
N ARG A 25 -4.10 6.84 -11.31
CA ARG A 25 -5.47 6.31 -11.22
C ARG A 25 -5.79 5.37 -12.37
N LEU A 26 -5.34 5.68 -13.59
CA LEU A 26 -5.52 4.79 -14.74
C LEU A 26 -4.80 3.46 -14.55
N VAL A 27 -3.57 3.48 -14.04
CA VAL A 27 -2.83 2.25 -13.72
C VAL A 27 -3.61 1.42 -12.70
N ASN A 28 -4.13 2.05 -11.66
CA ASN A 28 -4.92 1.36 -10.63
C ASN A 28 -6.19 0.73 -11.21
N GLN A 29 -6.88 1.41 -12.13
CA GLN A 29 -8.05 0.86 -12.79
C GLN A 29 -7.70 -0.40 -13.59
N ILE A 30 -6.59 -0.37 -14.32
CA ILE A 30 -6.12 -1.52 -15.08
C ILE A 30 -5.77 -2.68 -14.16
N VAL A 31 -5.06 -2.41 -13.06
CA VAL A 31 -4.71 -3.44 -12.07
C VAL A 31 -5.97 -4.06 -11.47
N ASN A 32 -6.96 -3.24 -11.11
CA ASN A 32 -8.21 -3.74 -10.56
C ASN A 32 -8.98 -4.62 -11.55
N GLN A 33 -8.97 -4.26 -12.85
CA GLN A 33 -9.57 -5.12 -13.87
C GLN A 33 -8.86 -6.47 -13.96
N MET A 34 -7.54 -6.48 -13.86
CA MET A 34 -6.76 -7.72 -13.86
C MET A 34 -7.12 -8.60 -12.67
N THR A 35 -7.17 -8.03 -11.47
CA THR A 35 -7.49 -8.80 -10.26
C THR A 35 -8.93 -9.26 -10.25
N ASP A 36 -9.86 -8.50 -10.80
CA ASP A 36 -11.26 -8.91 -10.96
C ASP A 36 -11.39 -10.11 -11.91
N ASN A 37 -10.43 -10.29 -12.82
CA ASN A 37 -10.38 -11.46 -13.72
C ASN A 37 -9.47 -12.56 -13.19
N GLU A 38 -9.25 -12.60 -11.88
CA GLU A 38 -8.46 -13.63 -11.19
C GLU A 38 -6.99 -13.68 -11.62
N ILE A 39 -6.46 -12.55 -12.10
CA ILE A 39 -5.05 -12.43 -12.44
C ILE A 39 -4.30 -11.96 -11.20
N THR A 40 -3.24 -12.66 -10.83
CA THR A 40 -2.34 -12.21 -9.76
C THR A 40 -1.41 -11.14 -10.31
N VAL A 41 -1.38 -9.98 -9.68
CA VAL A 41 -0.48 -8.89 -10.07
C VAL A 41 0.61 -8.76 -9.02
N VAL A 42 1.86 -8.88 -9.47
CA VAL A 42 3.04 -8.66 -8.65
C VAL A 42 3.72 -7.40 -9.15
N MET A 43 3.94 -6.44 -8.27
CA MET A 43 4.62 -5.22 -8.69
C MET A 43 5.73 -4.83 -7.73
N SER A 44 6.81 -4.28 -8.30
CA SER A 44 7.87 -3.68 -7.52
C SER A 44 7.64 -2.18 -7.42
N THR A 45 7.91 -1.60 -6.25
CA THR A 45 7.80 -0.16 -6.05
C THR A 45 8.62 0.28 -4.85
N HIS A 46 9.08 1.53 -4.87
CA HIS A 46 9.67 2.20 -3.72
C HIS A 46 8.68 3.14 -3.04
N ASP A 47 7.47 3.30 -3.58
CA ASP A 47 6.44 4.17 -3.03
C ASP A 47 5.67 3.44 -1.93
N VAL A 48 6.03 3.73 -0.67
CA VAL A 48 5.41 3.07 0.47
C VAL A 48 3.92 3.42 0.62
N ASN A 49 3.54 4.63 0.23
CA ASN A 49 2.13 5.06 0.30
C ASN A 49 1.28 4.28 -0.70
N TYR A 50 1.79 4.12 -1.92
CA TYR A 50 1.13 3.33 -2.95
C TYR A 50 0.99 1.86 -2.51
N ALA A 51 2.08 1.25 -2.06
CA ALA A 51 2.07 -0.14 -1.63
C ALA A 51 1.10 -0.35 -0.45
N TYR A 52 1.10 0.57 0.52
CA TYR A 52 0.23 0.48 1.68
C TYR A 52 -1.26 0.56 1.29
N GLU A 53 -1.60 1.42 0.34
CA GLU A 53 -2.98 1.62 -0.08
C GLU A 53 -3.53 0.44 -0.90
N TRP A 54 -2.74 -0.12 -1.81
CA TRP A 54 -3.23 -1.00 -2.87
C TRP A 54 -2.85 -2.47 -2.75
N ALA A 55 -1.81 -2.82 -2.00
CA ALA A 55 -1.36 -4.21 -1.93
C ALA A 55 -2.22 -5.04 -0.98
N ASP A 56 -2.46 -6.29 -1.35
CA ASP A 56 -3.04 -7.28 -0.43
C ASP A 56 -1.96 -7.89 0.46
N GLU A 57 -0.76 -8.06 -0.09
CA GLU A 57 0.39 -8.59 0.61
C GLU A 57 1.66 -7.88 0.13
N ILE A 58 2.58 -7.64 1.04
CA ILE A 58 3.84 -6.95 0.75
C ILE A 58 5.01 -7.83 1.13
N VAL A 59 6.02 -7.84 0.25
CA VAL A 59 7.28 -8.53 0.47
C VAL A 59 8.38 -7.47 0.50
N LEU A 60 9.11 -7.38 1.60
CA LEU A 60 10.28 -6.50 1.72
C LEU A 60 11.53 -7.26 1.35
N PHE A 61 12.24 -6.75 0.34
CA PHE A 61 13.54 -7.28 -0.05
C PHE A 61 14.67 -6.42 0.51
N HIS A 62 15.73 -7.08 0.93
CA HIS A 62 16.94 -6.42 1.40
C HIS A 62 18.15 -7.30 1.08
N GLU A 63 19.13 -6.74 0.39
CA GLU A 63 20.37 -7.43 0.02
C GLU A 63 20.13 -8.80 -0.63
N GLY A 64 19.17 -8.84 -1.56
CA GLY A 64 18.91 -10.04 -2.36
C GLY A 64 18.06 -11.10 -1.67
N SER A 65 17.51 -10.83 -0.49
CA SER A 65 16.67 -11.81 0.20
C SER A 65 15.40 -11.15 0.76
N VAL A 66 14.42 -11.98 1.11
CA VAL A 66 13.19 -11.52 1.74
C VAL A 66 13.47 -11.25 3.22
N LEU A 67 13.28 -10.00 3.62
CA LEU A 67 13.45 -9.58 5.00
C LEU A 67 12.19 -9.81 5.83
N PHE A 68 11.04 -9.50 5.26
CA PHE A 68 9.74 -9.64 5.93
C PHE A 68 8.64 -9.72 4.89
N GLN A 69 7.55 -10.40 5.24
CA GLN A 69 6.40 -10.56 4.34
C GLN A 69 5.13 -10.59 5.16
N GLY A 70 4.08 -9.94 4.68
CA GLY A 70 2.80 -9.93 5.37
C GLY A 70 1.82 -8.92 4.79
N ILE A 71 0.71 -8.74 5.50
CA ILE A 71 -0.27 -7.72 5.11
C ILE A 71 0.33 -6.34 5.32
N PRO A 72 -0.17 -5.31 4.58
CA PRO A 72 0.46 -3.97 4.62
C PRO A 72 0.62 -3.38 6.02
N THR A 73 -0.39 -3.50 6.88
CA THR A 73 -0.29 -2.95 8.24
C THR A 73 0.81 -3.61 9.05
N ASP A 74 0.97 -4.93 8.95
CA ASP A 74 2.02 -5.65 9.68
C ASP A 74 3.41 -5.26 9.19
N VAL A 75 3.56 -5.13 7.87
CA VAL A 75 4.83 -4.75 7.26
C VAL A 75 5.26 -3.36 7.73
N PHE A 76 4.37 -2.38 7.64
CA PHE A 76 4.72 -0.99 7.96
C PHE A 76 4.69 -0.68 9.46
N ARG A 77 4.29 -1.61 10.29
CA ARG A 77 4.46 -1.53 11.75
C ARG A 77 5.77 -2.16 12.21
N ASN A 78 6.44 -2.87 11.33
CA ASN A 78 7.74 -3.48 11.66
C ASN A 78 8.85 -2.46 11.49
N HIS A 79 9.09 -1.66 12.53
CA HIS A 79 10.06 -0.56 12.50
C HIS A 79 11.49 -1.06 12.27
N SER A 80 11.84 -2.23 12.78
CA SER A 80 13.16 -2.82 12.56
C SER A 80 13.40 -3.10 11.07
N ALA A 81 12.42 -3.70 10.39
CA ALA A 81 12.52 -3.98 8.96
C ALA A 81 12.57 -2.69 8.13
N LEU A 82 11.77 -1.68 8.48
CA LEU A 82 11.77 -0.40 7.78
C LEU A 82 13.11 0.31 7.93
N ASN A 83 13.70 0.29 9.11
CA ASN A 83 15.00 0.90 9.34
C ASN A 83 16.09 0.23 8.50
N LYS A 84 16.08 -1.08 8.38
CA LYS A 84 17.05 -1.83 7.57
C LYS A 84 16.92 -1.53 6.08
N THR A 85 15.70 -1.28 5.62
CA THR A 85 15.42 -1.02 4.20
C THR A 85 15.42 0.46 3.84
N ASN A 86 15.61 1.35 4.80
CA ASN A 86 15.53 2.81 4.66
C ASN A 86 14.18 3.27 4.09
N LEU A 87 13.12 2.58 4.44
CA LEU A 87 11.75 2.95 4.04
C LEU A 87 11.08 3.73 5.15
N ASP A 88 10.25 4.68 4.76
CA ASP A 88 9.45 5.47 5.70
C ASP A 88 8.12 4.78 5.98
N VAL A 89 7.48 5.17 7.08
CA VAL A 89 6.11 4.77 7.38
C VAL A 89 5.17 5.51 6.42
N PRO A 90 4.12 4.84 5.88
CA PRO A 90 3.13 5.54 5.06
C PRO A 90 2.52 6.74 5.80
N ILE A 91 2.29 7.83 5.06
CA ILE A 91 1.85 9.10 5.66
C ILE A 91 0.52 8.94 6.39
N VAL A 92 -0.45 8.25 5.79
CA VAL A 92 -1.78 8.08 6.40
C VAL A 92 -1.70 7.28 7.71
N MET A 93 -0.83 6.28 7.76
CA MET A 93 -0.60 5.48 8.96
C MET A 93 0.03 6.31 10.06
N GLU A 94 1.04 7.10 9.73
CA GLU A 94 1.71 7.97 10.69
C GLU A 94 0.75 9.00 11.28
N LEU A 95 -0.06 9.63 10.43
CA LEU A 95 -1.03 10.62 10.89
C LEU A 95 -2.09 9.98 11.79
N PHE A 96 -2.60 8.82 11.41
CA PHE A 96 -3.55 8.08 12.24
C PHE A 96 -2.99 7.80 13.64
N GLU A 97 -1.75 7.32 13.71
CA GLU A 97 -1.12 7.03 14.99
C GLU A 97 -0.92 8.28 15.85
N ARG A 98 -0.57 9.41 15.24
CA ARG A 98 -0.44 10.68 15.96
C ARG A 98 -1.78 11.14 16.50
N LEU A 99 -2.86 10.99 15.76
CA LEU A 99 -4.20 11.35 16.21
C LEU A 99 -4.68 10.44 17.35
N CYS A 100 -4.35 9.15 17.30
CA CYS A 100 -4.62 8.23 18.40
C CYS A 100 -3.83 8.59 19.66
N LYS A 101 -2.57 8.92 19.51
CA LYS A 101 -1.71 9.33 20.62
C LYS A 101 -2.24 10.56 21.36
N LYS A 102 -2.84 11.49 20.61
CA LYS A 102 -3.43 12.70 21.18
C LYS A 102 -4.82 12.47 21.77
N GLY A 103 -5.35 11.26 21.64
CA GLY A 103 -6.69 10.95 22.12
C GLY A 103 -7.81 11.47 21.21
N ILE A 104 -7.49 11.96 20.02
CA ILE A 104 -8.47 12.46 19.07
C ILE A 104 -9.22 11.32 18.40
N LEU A 105 -8.52 10.23 18.07
CA LEU A 105 -9.12 9.04 17.50
C LEU A 105 -8.93 7.85 18.43
N ASP A 106 -9.87 6.91 18.36
CA ASP A 106 -9.82 5.67 19.14
C ASP A 106 -8.88 4.67 18.49
N ARG A 107 -7.94 4.12 19.28
CA ARG A 107 -6.99 3.12 18.80
C ARG A 107 -7.65 1.80 18.38
N SER A 108 -8.89 1.56 18.77
CA SER A 108 -9.61 0.36 18.35
C SER A 108 -10.07 0.42 16.90
N LEU A 109 -10.03 1.60 16.27
CA LEU A 109 -10.36 1.72 14.85
C LEU A 109 -9.33 1.00 14.00
N PRO A 110 -9.76 0.34 12.91
CA PRO A 110 -8.81 -0.26 11.96
C PRO A 110 -7.89 0.79 11.36
N TYR A 111 -6.64 0.43 11.08
CA TYR A 111 -5.71 1.33 10.41
C TYR A 111 -6.29 1.76 9.06
N PRO A 112 -6.42 3.07 8.80
CA PRO A 112 -6.87 3.54 7.48
C PRO A 112 -5.77 3.29 6.45
N ARG A 113 -6.17 2.86 5.26
CA ARG A 113 -5.22 2.61 4.17
C ARG A 113 -5.13 3.76 3.18
N ASN A 114 -6.05 4.72 3.28
CA ASN A 114 -6.08 5.90 2.43
C ASN A 114 -6.62 7.11 3.20
N MET A 115 -6.49 8.28 2.59
CA MET A 115 -6.93 9.51 3.24
C MET A 115 -8.44 9.60 3.36
N GLU A 116 -9.19 9.03 2.42
CA GLU A 116 -10.66 9.03 2.48
C GLU A 116 -11.17 8.35 3.73
N THR A 117 -10.60 7.19 4.09
CA THR A 117 -10.98 6.49 5.33
C THR A 117 -10.63 7.32 6.56
N LEU A 118 -9.44 7.92 6.56
CA LEU A 118 -9.02 8.77 7.68
C LEU A 118 -9.93 9.99 7.83
N GLU A 119 -10.33 10.61 6.72
CA GLU A 119 -11.29 11.72 6.75
C GLU A 119 -12.61 11.30 7.38
N LEU A 120 -13.13 10.11 7.03
CA LEU A 120 -14.36 9.61 7.63
C LEU A 120 -14.23 9.45 9.14
N TYR A 121 -13.09 8.97 9.62
CA TYR A 121 -12.84 8.86 11.06
C TYR A 121 -12.88 10.24 11.72
N ILE A 122 -12.24 11.23 11.10
CA ILE A 122 -12.18 12.59 11.63
C ILE A 122 -13.57 13.24 11.64
N GLU A 123 -14.35 13.07 10.57
CA GLU A 123 -15.70 13.61 10.46
C GLU A 123 -16.65 13.03 11.51
N ASN A 124 -16.41 11.81 11.97
CA ASN A 124 -17.24 11.14 12.96
C ASN A 124 -16.79 11.39 14.41
N ILE A 125 -15.85 12.28 14.64
CA ILE A 125 -15.44 12.69 15.98
C ILE A 125 -16.57 13.51 16.61
N GLN A 126 -16.91 13.14 17.83
CA GLN A 126 -17.94 13.85 18.61
C GLN A 126 -17.32 14.81 19.61
#